data_686ffb940deaf243494a536ad4f25418
#
_entry.id   686ffb940deaf243494a536ad4f25418
#
_cell.length_a   1.000
_cell.length_b   1.000
_cell.length_c   1.000
_cell.angle_alpha   90.00
_cell.angle_beta   90.00
_cell.angle_gamma   90.00
#
_symmetry.space_group_name_H-M   'P 1'
#
loop_
_entity.id
_entity.type
_entity.pdbx_description
1 polymer ?
#
loop_
_entity_poly.entity_id
_entity_poly.type
_entity_poly.pdbx_seq_one_letter_code
_entity_poly.pdbx_strand_id
1 'polypeptide(L)'
;MGVERLRAAGGLSSRRALEETPEGGLELHPYHPDFLANPYPFLHQLRARAPLYRDREGNWWLTRYADVSACLRDPRFSADPARQSGAGGPGASWFDHQRLQPLARFYDNFMLFNDAPRHTRLKRLFAPAFTPEAVRRWGARIDVLVEELLDAMLERPAPELIQDFAEPLTIRVAAELFDFPREDVGQLLAWGRDLAAGLDLAAVQGDAARINRSAAAFSDYLREQAHGWLQGTARRSGTAPILDGAAMLDAGLALDDLVAAYAMVFMASFETTISMVGNSTLALFDHPGQLERLRREPELLGNAVEELLRYDGAVRSGLRCTLEEVEIGGQRVPAGERIILYFLAANRDPAMFAAPDRLLLDRANARQHLAFAHGPHYCLGAALARLELQGALRALARRRLAPLPQAEGLSWRRSAAFRTLERLPVVATGPQNTCE
;
A
#
# COMPACT_ATOMS: atom_id res chain seq x y z
N MET A 1 -28.57 -3.22 6.61
CA MET A 1 -28.87 -1.85 7.12
C MET A 1 -27.84 -1.32 8.15
N GLY A 2 -26.80 -2.05 8.52
CA GLY A 2 -25.87 -1.65 9.59
C GLY A 2 -24.69 -0.78 9.17
N VAL A 3 -24.11 -1.01 8.01
CA VAL A 3 -22.79 -0.40 7.65
C VAL A 3 -22.93 0.91 6.85
N GLU A 4 -24.02 1.12 6.10
CA GLU A 4 -24.26 2.41 5.44
C GLU A 4 -24.42 3.58 6.43
N ARG A 5 -24.94 3.34 7.64
CA ARG A 5 -25.07 4.37 8.68
C ARG A 5 -23.75 4.76 9.35
N LEU A 6 -22.74 3.87 9.34
CA LEU A 6 -21.42 4.14 9.93
C LEU A 6 -20.57 5.12 9.11
N ARG A 7 -20.94 5.38 7.85
CA ARG A 7 -20.22 6.30 6.94
C ARG A 7 -20.67 7.77 7.03
N ALA A 8 -21.73 8.09 7.79
CA ALA A 8 -22.42 9.38 7.73
C ALA A 8 -22.01 10.45 8.75
N ALA A 9 -21.05 10.19 9.64
CA ALA A 9 -20.70 11.10 10.74
C ALA A 9 -19.36 11.85 10.55
N GLY A 10 -19.17 12.50 9.39
CA GLY A 10 -18.03 13.40 9.15
C GLY A 10 -18.53 14.84 8.95
N GLY A 11 -18.11 15.76 9.82
CA GLY A 11 -18.52 17.17 9.81
C GLY A 11 -18.30 17.86 8.45
N LEU A 12 -19.30 18.61 8.04
CA LEU A 12 -19.42 19.31 6.76
C LEU A 12 -18.30 20.35 6.55
N SER A 13 -17.35 20.06 5.67
CA SER A 13 -16.60 21.09 4.96
C SER A 13 -17.53 21.75 3.93
N SER A 14 -17.44 23.08 3.75
CA SER A 14 -18.26 23.83 2.79
C SER A 14 -17.94 23.50 1.32
N ARG A 15 -16.89 22.76 1.03
CA ARG A 15 -16.47 22.30 -0.32
C ARG A 15 -16.89 20.85 -0.54
N ARG A 16 -17.14 20.50 -1.82
CA ARG A 16 -17.37 19.10 -2.23
C ARG A 16 -16.05 18.44 -2.56
N ALA A 17 -15.99 17.11 -2.46
CA ALA A 17 -14.78 16.34 -2.81
C ALA A 17 -14.42 16.44 -4.31
N LEU A 18 -15.41 16.68 -5.17
CA LEU A 18 -15.26 16.99 -6.58
C LEU A 18 -16.19 18.16 -6.91
N GLU A 19 -15.64 19.25 -7.40
CA GLU A 19 -16.39 20.49 -7.72
C GLU A 19 -16.24 20.84 -9.20
N GLU A 20 -17.23 21.54 -9.74
CA GLU A 20 -17.11 22.21 -11.04
C GLU A 20 -16.46 23.57 -10.87
N THR A 21 -15.45 23.86 -11.68
CA THR A 21 -14.85 25.20 -11.71
C THR A 21 -15.72 26.17 -12.49
N PRO A 22 -15.63 27.50 -12.24
CA PRO A 22 -16.37 28.48 -12.99
C PRO A 22 -16.16 28.40 -14.50
N GLU A 23 -15.01 27.92 -14.95
CA GLU A 23 -14.64 27.72 -16.35
C GLU A 23 -15.15 26.39 -16.93
N GLY A 24 -15.97 25.62 -16.19
CA GLY A 24 -16.55 24.35 -16.62
C GLY A 24 -15.61 23.14 -16.49
N GLY A 25 -14.46 23.30 -15.84
CA GLY A 25 -13.54 22.23 -15.48
C GLY A 25 -13.99 21.46 -14.23
N LEU A 26 -13.13 20.55 -13.79
CA LEU A 26 -13.31 19.79 -12.54
C LEU A 26 -12.17 20.10 -11.58
N GLU A 27 -12.45 20.12 -10.28
CA GLU A 27 -11.46 20.19 -9.21
C GLU A 27 -11.68 19.06 -8.23
N LEU A 28 -10.67 18.20 -8.06
CA LEU A 28 -10.67 17.09 -7.11
C LEU A 28 -9.91 17.48 -5.84
N HIS A 29 -10.53 17.23 -4.68
CA HIS A 29 -9.94 17.44 -3.36
C HIS A 29 -9.62 16.08 -2.70
N PRO A 30 -8.42 15.51 -2.91
CA PRO A 30 -8.11 14.13 -2.51
C PRO A 30 -8.03 13.95 -0.98
N TYR A 31 -7.97 15.03 -0.21
CA TYR A 31 -7.99 15.00 1.26
C TYR A 31 -9.36 15.34 1.86
N HIS A 32 -10.40 15.52 1.03
CA HIS A 32 -11.74 15.73 1.53
C HIS A 32 -12.25 14.48 2.27
N PRO A 33 -12.91 14.62 3.44
CA PRO A 33 -13.39 13.47 4.22
C PRO A 33 -14.23 12.48 3.42
N ASP A 34 -15.15 12.97 2.56
CA ASP A 34 -15.99 12.11 1.74
C ASP A 34 -15.17 11.32 0.72
N PHE A 35 -14.14 11.94 0.12
CA PHE A 35 -13.22 11.23 -0.79
C PHE A 35 -12.36 10.21 -0.05
N LEU A 36 -11.91 10.53 1.15
CA LEU A 36 -11.15 9.58 1.97
C LEU A 36 -12.03 8.39 2.38
N ALA A 37 -13.28 8.64 2.76
CA ALA A 37 -14.23 7.60 3.14
C ALA A 37 -14.64 6.71 1.96
N ASN A 38 -15.02 7.31 0.83
CA ASN A 38 -15.43 6.58 -0.38
C ASN A 38 -15.03 7.33 -1.67
N PRO A 39 -13.87 7.05 -2.26
CA PRO A 39 -13.39 7.76 -3.43
C PRO A 39 -14.13 7.41 -4.73
N TYR A 40 -14.79 6.25 -4.79
CA TYR A 40 -15.27 5.66 -6.04
C TYR A 40 -16.31 6.49 -6.78
N PRO A 41 -17.34 7.07 -6.15
CA PRO A 41 -18.31 7.92 -6.87
C PRO A 41 -17.64 9.11 -7.57
N PHE A 42 -16.63 9.71 -6.94
CA PHE A 42 -15.89 10.85 -7.50
C PHE A 42 -14.96 10.41 -8.64
N LEU A 43 -14.30 9.25 -8.48
CA LEU A 43 -13.42 8.68 -9.49
C LEU A 43 -14.21 8.23 -10.74
N HIS A 44 -15.43 7.74 -10.58
CA HIS A 44 -16.31 7.43 -11.71
C HIS A 44 -16.68 8.68 -12.50
N GLN A 45 -17.05 9.76 -11.81
CA GLN A 45 -17.34 11.04 -12.46
C GLN A 45 -16.10 11.59 -13.16
N LEU A 46 -14.95 11.56 -12.50
CA LEU A 46 -13.68 12.04 -13.08
C LEU A 46 -13.33 11.24 -14.34
N ARG A 47 -13.39 9.90 -14.29
CA ARG A 47 -13.11 9.05 -15.46
C ARG A 47 -14.04 9.29 -16.61
N ALA A 48 -15.32 9.52 -16.35
CA ALA A 48 -16.32 9.75 -17.38
C ALA A 48 -16.18 11.11 -18.07
N ARG A 49 -15.82 12.16 -17.32
CA ARG A 49 -15.81 13.54 -17.79
C ARG A 49 -14.42 14.04 -18.19
N ALA A 50 -13.38 13.59 -17.48
CA ALA A 50 -11.99 13.99 -17.69
C ALA A 50 -11.05 12.79 -17.42
N PRO A 51 -11.00 11.79 -18.30
CA PRO A 51 -10.20 10.57 -18.09
C PRO A 51 -8.70 10.84 -17.98
N LEU A 52 -8.22 11.88 -18.66
CA LEU A 52 -6.95 12.54 -18.44
C LEU A 52 -7.24 13.91 -17.84
N TYR A 53 -7.10 14.03 -16.52
CA TYR A 53 -7.44 15.23 -15.76
C TYR A 53 -6.15 15.96 -15.36
N ARG A 54 -6.12 17.27 -15.46
CA ARG A 54 -5.03 18.12 -14.98
C ARG A 54 -5.50 18.89 -13.74
N ASP A 55 -4.83 18.69 -12.59
CA ASP A 55 -5.14 19.39 -11.36
C ASP A 55 -4.54 20.80 -11.32
N ARG A 56 -4.85 21.56 -10.26
CA ARG A 56 -4.36 22.95 -10.10
C ARG A 56 -2.85 23.03 -9.87
N GLU A 57 -2.23 21.98 -9.34
CA GLU A 57 -0.80 21.89 -9.20
C GLU A 57 -0.10 21.49 -10.52
N GLY A 58 -0.86 21.28 -11.58
CA GLY A 58 -0.37 20.92 -12.90
C GLY A 58 -0.11 19.43 -13.08
N ASN A 59 -0.49 18.56 -12.15
CA ASN A 59 -0.33 17.12 -12.29
C ASN A 59 -1.38 16.55 -13.23
N TRP A 60 -1.00 15.58 -14.05
CA TRP A 60 -1.90 14.82 -14.90
C TRP A 60 -2.36 13.54 -14.21
N TRP A 61 -3.66 13.29 -14.16
CA TRP A 61 -4.24 12.12 -13.52
C TRP A 61 -4.80 11.18 -14.57
N LEU A 62 -4.33 9.92 -14.57
CA LEU A 62 -4.86 8.85 -15.39
C LEU A 62 -5.83 8.00 -14.59
N THR A 63 -7.06 7.85 -15.09
CA THR A 63 -8.14 7.13 -14.39
C THR A 63 -8.64 5.90 -15.15
N ARG A 64 -8.35 5.77 -16.47
CA ARG A 64 -8.70 4.60 -17.27
C ARG A 64 -7.68 3.49 -17.09
N TYR A 65 -8.16 2.26 -17.03
CA TYR A 65 -7.29 1.08 -16.92
C TYR A 65 -6.26 0.99 -18.04
N ALA A 66 -6.71 1.15 -19.29
CA ALA A 66 -5.83 1.04 -20.47
C ALA A 66 -4.66 2.03 -20.40
N ASP A 67 -4.95 3.29 -20.07
CA ASP A 67 -3.94 4.35 -20.01
C ASP A 67 -2.96 4.11 -18.87
N VAL A 68 -3.45 3.77 -17.67
CA VAL A 68 -2.61 3.45 -16.50
C VAL A 68 -1.74 2.23 -16.77
N SER A 69 -2.31 1.16 -17.35
CA SER A 69 -1.59 -0.06 -17.66
C SER A 69 -0.52 0.14 -18.74
N ALA A 70 -0.81 0.96 -19.76
CA ALA A 70 0.15 1.32 -20.80
C ALA A 70 1.32 2.11 -20.20
N CYS A 71 1.03 3.17 -19.46
CA CYS A 71 2.03 4.03 -18.82
C CYS A 71 3.00 3.26 -17.91
N LEU A 72 2.50 2.26 -17.16
CA LEU A 72 3.34 1.42 -16.28
C LEU A 72 4.39 0.57 -17.03
N ARG A 73 4.21 0.34 -18.34
CA ARG A 73 5.09 -0.50 -19.17
C ARG A 73 5.93 0.28 -20.14
N ASP A 74 5.58 1.53 -20.40
CA ASP A 74 6.22 2.37 -21.41
C ASP A 74 7.45 3.06 -20.80
N PRO A 75 8.67 2.85 -21.36
CA PRO A 75 9.90 3.44 -20.87
C PRO A 75 9.97 4.96 -20.99
N ARG A 76 9.06 5.59 -21.72
CA ARG A 76 8.95 7.06 -21.78
C ARG A 76 8.42 7.68 -20.50
N PHE A 77 7.92 6.86 -19.56
CA PHE A 77 7.43 7.29 -18.25
C PHE A 77 8.39 6.83 -17.15
N SER A 78 9.19 7.78 -16.69
CA SER A 78 10.16 7.57 -15.61
C SER A 78 9.51 7.47 -14.24
N ALA A 79 10.06 6.62 -13.38
CA ALA A 79 9.72 6.59 -11.95
C ALA A 79 10.55 7.58 -11.13
N ASP A 80 11.59 8.19 -11.70
CA ASP A 80 12.52 9.09 -11.03
C ASP A 80 11.95 10.52 -10.96
N PRO A 81 11.63 11.04 -9.75
CA PRO A 81 11.10 12.39 -9.58
C PRO A 81 12.07 13.49 -10.05
N ALA A 82 13.38 13.21 -10.08
CA ALA A 82 14.38 14.18 -10.54
C ALA A 82 14.27 14.50 -12.04
N ARG A 83 13.54 13.68 -12.79
CA ARG A 83 13.25 13.90 -14.22
C ARG A 83 12.13 14.89 -14.48
N GLN A 84 11.45 15.36 -13.42
CA GLN A 84 10.39 16.35 -13.55
C GLN A 84 10.97 17.73 -13.86
N SER A 85 10.48 18.37 -14.93
CA SER A 85 10.85 19.74 -15.32
C SER A 85 9.66 20.63 -15.68
N GLY A 86 8.42 20.10 -15.59
CA GLY A 86 7.18 20.83 -15.87
C GLY A 86 6.83 21.92 -14.83
N ALA A 87 5.55 22.31 -14.73
CA ALA A 87 5.07 23.47 -13.99
C ALA A 87 5.52 23.58 -12.51
N GLY A 88 6.10 22.51 -11.93
CA GLY A 88 6.75 22.54 -10.63
C GLY A 88 8.25 22.88 -10.66
N GLY A 89 8.86 23.00 -11.86
CA GLY A 89 10.29 23.30 -12.09
C GLY A 89 11.27 22.21 -11.64
N PRO A 90 12.55 22.31 -12.06
CA PRO A 90 13.61 21.46 -11.52
C PRO A 90 13.75 21.77 -10.02
N GLY A 91 13.37 20.82 -9.17
CA GLY A 91 13.37 21.00 -7.72
C GLY A 91 12.00 21.10 -7.06
N ALA A 92 10.88 21.09 -7.79
CA ALA A 92 9.58 20.74 -7.26
C ALA A 92 9.54 19.22 -7.04
N SER A 93 10.59 18.70 -6.39
CA SER A 93 10.59 17.36 -5.84
C SER A 93 9.37 17.21 -4.94
N TRP A 94 8.71 16.07 -4.99
CA TRP A 94 7.69 15.66 -4.01
C TRP A 94 8.16 15.87 -2.59
N PHE A 95 9.46 15.91 -2.40
CA PHE A 95 10.16 16.10 -1.17
C PHE A 95 10.91 17.41 -1.24
N ASP A 96 10.53 18.36 -0.40
CA ASP A 96 11.33 19.54 -0.14
C ASP A 96 12.67 19.09 0.43
N HIS A 97 13.67 18.90 -0.46
CA HIS A 97 15.01 18.42 -0.10
C HIS A 97 15.69 19.29 0.97
N GLN A 98 15.31 20.55 1.10
CA GLN A 98 15.90 21.41 2.13
C GLN A 98 15.28 21.17 3.50
N ARG A 99 13.96 20.93 3.55
CA ARG A 99 13.22 20.73 4.81
C ARG A 99 13.24 19.28 5.30
N LEU A 100 13.46 18.31 4.39
CA LEU A 100 13.32 16.87 4.66
C LEU A 100 14.64 16.13 4.52
N GLN A 101 15.77 16.72 4.97
CA GLN A 101 17.09 16.21 4.62
C GLN A 101 17.40 14.76 5.00
N PRO A 102 17.11 14.13 6.10
CA PRO A 102 17.34 12.69 6.18
C PRO A 102 16.39 11.89 5.28
N LEU A 103 15.11 12.25 5.25
CA LEU A 103 14.08 11.54 4.50
C LEU A 103 14.30 11.63 2.99
N ALA A 104 14.69 12.80 2.46
CA ALA A 104 14.95 12.99 1.04
C ALA A 104 16.07 12.07 0.55
N ARG A 105 17.15 11.90 1.32
CA ARG A 105 18.23 10.95 0.97
C ARG A 105 17.75 9.51 0.90
N PHE A 106 16.82 9.11 1.78
CA PHE A 106 16.19 7.79 1.67
C PHE A 106 15.44 7.64 0.36
N TYR A 107 14.61 8.63 0.02
CA TYR A 107 13.75 8.53 -1.17
C TYR A 107 14.53 8.59 -2.47
N ASP A 108 15.61 9.38 -2.55
CA ASP A 108 16.53 9.39 -3.70
C ASP A 108 17.10 8.00 -4.00
N ASN A 109 17.24 7.17 -2.95
CA ASN A 109 17.79 5.83 -3.03
C ASN A 109 16.72 4.72 -3.05
N PHE A 110 15.43 5.05 -2.90
CA PHE A 110 14.36 4.05 -3.00
C PHE A 110 14.26 3.51 -4.42
N MET A 111 14.28 2.17 -4.56
CA MET A 111 14.08 1.54 -5.87
C MET A 111 12.75 1.94 -6.52
N LEU A 112 11.76 2.35 -5.73
CA LEU A 112 10.46 2.85 -6.20
C LEU A 112 10.58 4.11 -7.06
N PHE A 113 11.59 4.95 -6.76
CA PHE A 113 11.86 6.24 -7.39
C PHE A 113 13.10 6.24 -8.29
N ASN A 114 13.51 5.08 -8.76
CA ASN A 114 14.66 4.92 -9.61
C ASN A 114 14.30 4.13 -10.87
N ASP A 115 14.92 4.49 -11.99
CA ASP A 115 14.84 3.75 -13.24
C ASP A 115 16.02 2.77 -13.40
N ALA A 116 15.96 1.95 -14.46
CA ALA A 116 17.11 1.14 -14.88
C ALA A 116 18.30 2.04 -15.25
N PRO A 117 19.54 1.64 -14.94
CA PRO A 117 19.98 0.34 -14.43
C PRO A 117 19.93 0.23 -12.89
N ARG A 118 19.78 1.35 -12.14
CA ARG A 118 19.84 1.37 -10.67
C ARG A 118 18.70 0.58 -10.04
N HIS A 119 17.45 0.83 -10.48
CA HIS A 119 16.29 0.05 -10.07
C HIS A 119 16.53 -1.47 -10.24
N THR A 120 17.02 -1.87 -11.41
CA THR A 120 17.24 -3.28 -11.71
C THR A 120 18.29 -3.92 -10.80
N ARG A 121 19.38 -3.20 -10.48
CA ARG A 121 20.41 -3.69 -9.55
C ARG A 121 19.85 -3.86 -8.14
N LEU A 122 19.16 -2.85 -7.61
CA LEU A 122 18.53 -2.91 -6.29
C LEU A 122 17.50 -4.03 -6.20
N LYS A 123 16.60 -4.14 -7.21
CA LYS A 123 15.57 -5.19 -7.22
C LYS A 123 16.14 -6.60 -7.23
N ARG A 124 17.24 -6.83 -7.95
CA ARG A 124 17.90 -8.14 -8.02
C ARG A 124 18.43 -8.63 -6.68
N LEU A 125 18.83 -7.73 -5.79
CA LEU A 125 19.31 -8.10 -4.44
C LEU A 125 18.21 -8.77 -3.61
N PHE A 126 17.00 -8.24 -3.69
CA PHE A 126 15.88 -8.73 -2.88
C PHE A 126 15.07 -9.84 -3.56
N ALA A 127 15.11 -9.93 -4.90
CA ALA A 127 14.28 -10.85 -5.66
C ALA A 127 14.37 -12.33 -5.21
N PRO A 128 15.52 -12.88 -4.81
CA PRO A 128 15.61 -14.27 -4.34
C PRO A 128 14.73 -14.58 -3.13
N ALA A 129 14.55 -13.62 -2.21
CA ALA A 129 13.72 -13.79 -1.01
C ALA A 129 12.20 -13.79 -1.31
N PHE A 130 11.80 -13.22 -2.45
CA PHE A 130 10.41 -13.06 -2.86
C PHE A 130 9.98 -14.00 -4.01
N THR A 131 10.80 -14.99 -4.35
CA THR A 131 10.37 -16.02 -5.31
C THR A 131 9.18 -16.82 -4.74
N PRO A 132 8.29 -17.36 -5.58
CA PRO A 132 7.16 -18.16 -5.10
C PRO A 132 7.61 -19.35 -4.21
N GLU A 133 8.78 -19.92 -4.46
CA GLU A 133 9.34 -20.99 -3.64
C GLU A 133 9.79 -20.48 -2.26
N ALA A 134 10.53 -19.38 -2.21
CA ALA A 134 10.97 -18.78 -0.94
C ALA A 134 9.75 -18.37 -0.09
N VAL A 135 8.77 -17.74 -0.73
CA VAL A 135 7.54 -17.30 -0.05
C VAL A 135 6.71 -18.46 0.48
N ARG A 136 6.60 -19.59 -0.25
CA ARG A 136 5.84 -20.76 0.26
C ARG A 136 6.35 -21.28 1.59
N ARG A 137 7.64 -21.12 1.89
CA ARG A 137 8.24 -21.55 3.18
C ARG A 137 7.68 -20.77 4.36
N TRP A 138 7.13 -19.58 4.13
CA TRP A 138 6.50 -18.76 5.15
C TRP A 138 5.08 -19.20 5.51
N GLY A 139 4.43 -20.05 4.70
CA GLY A 139 3.02 -20.40 4.88
C GLY A 139 2.69 -20.92 6.28
N ALA A 140 3.41 -21.93 6.75
CA ALA A 140 3.20 -22.51 8.07
C ALA A 140 3.47 -21.48 9.20
N ARG A 141 4.48 -20.61 9.03
CA ARG A 141 4.79 -19.57 10.03
C ARG A 141 3.73 -18.50 10.09
N ILE A 142 3.23 -18.06 8.93
CA ILE A 142 2.12 -17.11 8.85
C ILE A 142 0.85 -17.69 9.47
N ASP A 143 0.52 -18.95 9.18
CA ASP A 143 -0.66 -19.60 9.77
C ASP A 143 -0.57 -19.66 11.31
N VAL A 144 0.60 -19.98 11.87
CA VAL A 144 0.82 -19.95 13.34
C VAL A 144 0.63 -18.52 13.89
N LEU A 145 1.25 -17.52 13.28
CA LEU A 145 1.11 -16.13 13.72
C LEU A 145 -0.34 -15.63 13.64
N VAL A 146 -1.06 -16.02 12.60
CA VAL A 146 -2.46 -15.66 12.40
C VAL A 146 -3.33 -16.21 13.54
N GLU A 147 -3.20 -17.49 13.88
CA GLU A 147 -4.01 -18.10 14.95
C GLU A 147 -3.65 -17.50 16.32
N GLU A 148 -2.35 -17.41 16.66
CA GLU A 148 -1.88 -16.78 17.92
C GLU A 148 -2.44 -15.36 18.12
N LEU A 149 -2.39 -14.54 17.07
CA LEU A 149 -2.81 -13.14 17.16
C LEU A 149 -4.32 -12.98 17.15
N LEU A 150 -5.06 -13.83 16.44
CA LEU A 150 -6.52 -13.83 16.48
C LEU A 150 -7.02 -14.24 17.86
N ASP A 151 -6.44 -15.28 18.47
CA ASP A 151 -6.83 -15.70 19.82
C ASP A 151 -6.57 -14.57 20.81
N ALA A 152 -5.38 -13.97 20.79
CA ALA A 152 -5.02 -12.84 21.65
C ALA A 152 -5.92 -11.60 21.43
N MET A 153 -6.32 -11.31 20.19
CA MET A 153 -7.27 -10.22 19.90
C MET A 153 -8.65 -10.52 20.50
N LEU A 154 -9.15 -11.75 20.34
CA LEU A 154 -10.50 -12.12 20.78
C LEU A 154 -10.64 -12.25 22.31
N GLU A 155 -9.53 -12.39 23.04
CA GLU A 155 -9.50 -12.34 24.52
C GLU A 155 -9.64 -10.91 25.06
N ARG A 156 -9.48 -9.88 24.21
CA ARG A 156 -9.60 -8.49 24.65
C ARG A 156 -11.06 -8.09 24.89
N PRO A 157 -11.33 -7.21 25.87
CA PRO A 157 -12.68 -6.70 26.11
C PRO A 157 -13.29 -5.94 24.93
N ALA A 158 -12.45 -5.32 24.10
CA ALA A 158 -12.85 -4.57 22.92
C ALA A 158 -11.91 -4.92 21.75
N PRO A 159 -12.13 -6.05 21.07
CA PRO A 159 -11.26 -6.50 19.97
C PRO A 159 -11.25 -5.51 18.81
N GLU A 160 -10.06 -5.21 18.30
CA GLU A 160 -9.84 -4.25 17.23
C GLU A 160 -8.93 -4.87 16.13
N LEU A 161 -9.47 -5.01 14.91
CA LEU A 161 -8.81 -5.78 13.86
C LEU A 161 -7.48 -5.19 13.41
N ILE A 162 -7.37 -3.86 13.34
CA ILE A 162 -6.15 -3.22 12.82
C ILE A 162 -5.02 -3.32 13.82
N GLN A 163 -5.19 -2.77 15.02
CA GLN A 163 -4.12 -2.64 16.01
C GLN A 163 -3.83 -3.95 16.75
N ASP A 164 -4.85 -4.81 16.94
CA ASP A 164 -4.70 -6.04 17.73
C ASP A 164 -4.34 -7.25 16.87
N PHE A 165 -4.56 -7.18 15.54
CA PHE A 165 -4.30 -8.31 14.65
C PHE A 165 -3.48 -7.93 13.41
N ALA A 166 -3.96 -7.03 12.54
CA ALA A 166 -3.30 -6.77 11.25
C ALA A 166 -1.89 -6.20 11.40
N GLU A 167 -1.73 -5.23 12.29
CA GLU A 167 -0.42 -4.62 12.58
C GLU A 167 0.57 -5.62 13.19
N PRO A 168 0.26 -6.32 14.29
CA PRO A 168 1.19 -7.28 14.86
C PRO A 168 1.47 -8.48 13.94
N LEU A 169 0.53 -8.89 13.08
CA LEU A 169 0.79 -9.92 12.08
C LEU A 169 1.86 -9.47 11.09
N THR A 170 1.59 -8.39 10.41
CA THR A 170 2.42 -7.96 9.27
C THR A 170 3.80 -7.49 9.70
N ILE A 171 3.89 -6.76 10.84
CA ILE A 171 5.19 -6.32 11.34
C ILE A 171 6.04 -7.48 11.86
N ARG A 172 5.44 -8.53 12.46
CA ARG A 172 6.18 -9.73 12.87
C ARG A 172 6.69 -10.52 11.68
N VAL A 173 5.86 -10.70 10.64
CA VAL A 173 6.31 -11.34 9.39
C VAL A 173 7.45 -10.54 8.76
N ALA A 174 7.32 -9.22 8.68
CA ALA A 174 8.37 -8.35 8.17
C ALA A 174 9.65 -8.45 9.03
N ALA A 175 9.56 -8.32 10.34
CA ALA A 175 10.73 -8.38 11.22
C ALA A 175 11.45 -9.73 11.13
N GLU A 176 10.72 -10.85 11.09
CA GLU A 176 11.30 -12.17 10.89
C GLU A 176 11.93 -12.34 9.50
N LEU A 177 11.30 -11.81 8.44
CA LEU A 177 11.84 -11.83 7.07
C LEU A 177 13.15 -11.04 6.96
N PHE A 178 13.24 -9.93 7.68
CA PHE A 178 14.41 -9.04 7.69
C PHE A 178 15.45 -9.40 8.75
N ASP A 179 15.19 -10.46 9.53
CA ASP A 179 16.06 -10.95 10.62
C ASP A 179 16.28 -9.90 11.74
N PHE A 180 15.25 -9.08 12.00
CA PHE A 180 15.29 -8.10 13.09
C PHE A 180 14.94 -8.74 14.44
N PRO A 181 15.56 -8.27 15.55
CA PRO A 181 15.22 -8.71 16.90
C PRO A 181 13.76 -8.44 17.26
N ARG A 182 13.15 -9.36 18.00
CA ARG A 182 11.73 -9.23 18.43
C ARG A 182 11.50 -8.03 19.35
N GLU A 183 12.48 -7.69 20.16
CA GLU A 183 12.46 -6.54 21.05
C GLU A 183 12.38 -5.21 20.31
N ASP A 184 12.84 -5.14 19.06
CA ASP A 184 12.87 -3.92 18.24
C ASP A 184 11.57 -3.70 17.46
N VAL A 185 10.67 -4.68 17.39
CA VAL A 185 9.46 -4.66 16.53
C VAL A 185 8.61 -3.39 16.73
N GLY A 186 8.42 -2.95 17.99
CA GLY A 186 7.65 -1.75 18.29
C GLY A 186 8.28 -0.48 17.72
N GLN A 187 9.61 -0.37 17.84
CA GLN A 187 10.36 0.77 17.31
C GLN A 187 10.43 0.75 15.78
N LEU A 188 10.60 -0.43 15.19
CA LEU A 188 10.60 -0.64 13.74
C LEU A 188 9.26 -0.26 13.11
N LEU A 189 8.14 -0.62 13.75
CA LEU A 189 6.80 -0.20 13.35
C LEU A 189 6.65 1.32 13.35
N ALA A 190 7.12 1.98 14.41
CA ALA A 190 7.04 3.44 14.54
C ALA A 190 7.84 4.14 13.43
N TRP A 191 9.09 3.74 13.19
CA TRP A 191 9.92 4.31 12.12
C TRP A 191 9.34 4.05 10.73
N GLY A 192 8.89 2.82 10.47
CA GLY A 192 8.31 2.47 9.17
C GLY A 192 7.03 3.24 8.86
N ARG A 193 6.17 3.47 9.86
CA ARG A 193 4.99 4.33 9.73
C ARG A 193 5.34 5.78 9.42
N ASP A 194 6.36 6.32 10.06
CA ASP A 194 6.80 7.68 9.79
C ASP A 194 7.39 7.80 8.38
N LEU A 195 8.15 6.79 7.91
CA LEU A 195 8.60 6.75 6.53
C LEU A 195 7.41 6.66 5.55
N ALA A 196 6.43 5.81 5.82
CA ALA A 196 5.24 5.71 4.98
C ALA A 196 4.45 7.02 4.95
N ALA A 197 4.32 7.69 6.11
CA ALA A 197 3.70 9.02 6.19
C ALA A 197 4.46 10.06 5.38
N GLY A 198 5.77 9.95 5.29
CA GLY A 198 6.60 10.83 4.47
C GLY A 198 6.34 10.73 2.96
N LEU A 199 5.64 9.69 2.48
CA LEU A 199 5.15 9.59 1.10
C LEU A 199 3.91 10.47 0.85
N ASP A 200 3.39 11.13 1.88
CA ASP A 200 2.19 11.96 1.82
C ASP A 200 2.50 13.42 2.16
N LEU A 201 2.23 14.31 1.20
CA LEU A 201 2.52 15.74 1.36
C LEU A 201 1.80 16.35 2.58
N ALA A 202 0.56 15.95 2.87
CA ALA A 202 -0.17 16.48 4.01
C ALA A 202 0.44 16.06 5.35
N ALA A 203 0.95 14.83 5.47
CA ALA A 203 1.65 14.36 6.66
C ALA A 203 2.98 15.10 6.85
N VAL A 204 3.71 15.32 5.76
CA VAL A 204 4.97 16.10 5.76
C VAL A 204 4.73 17.55 6.18
N GLN A 205 3.69 18.19 5.67
CA GLN A 205 3.32 19.55 6.08
C GLN A 205 2.93 19.63 7.56
N GLY A 206 2.36 18.54 8.11
CA GLY A 206 1.95 18.46 9.50
C GLY A 206 3.10 18.31 10.49
N ASP A 207 4.06 17.39 10.24
CA ASP A 207 5.16 17.08 11.18
C ASP A 207 6.43 16.54 10.48
N ALA A 208 7.04 17.37 9.63
CA ALA A 208 8.28 17.04 8.95
C ALA A 208 9.42 16.72 9.93
N ALA A 209 9.46 17.39 11.09
CA ALA A 209 10.54 17.20 12.07
C ALA A 209 10.50 15.79 12.67
N ARG A 210 9.33 15.25 12.99
CA ARG A 210 9.18 13.88 13.50
C ARG A 210 9.60 12.86 12.44
N ILE A 211 9.08 13.01 11.21
CA ILE A 211 9.38 12.11 10.09
C ILE A 211 10.90 12.09 9.81
N ASN A 212 11.54 13.26 9.81
CA ASN A 212 12.99 13.36 9.62
C ASN A 212 13.78 12.70 10.75
N ARG A 213 13.39 12.86 12.01
CA ARG A 213 14.06 12.18 13.14
C ARG A 213 13.94 10.65 13.00
N SER A 214 12.77 10.14 12.65
CA SER A 214 12.56 8.71 12.43
C SER A 214 13.38 8.18 11.26
N ALA A 215 13.48 8.93 10.16
CA ALA A 215 14.33 8.57 9.01
C ALA A 215 15.82 8.50 9.40
N ALA A 216 16.32 9.48 10.17
CA ALA A 216 17.68 9.47 10.66
C ALA A 216 17.95 8.27 11.59
N ALA A 217 17.12 8.08 12.61
CA ALA A 217 17.27 7.01 13.59
C ALA A 217 17.21 5.63 12.94
N PHE A 218 16.28 5.42 12.01
CA PHE A 218 16.19 4.16 11.28
C PHE A 218 17.38 3.94 10.34
N SER A 219 17.89 5.00 9.71
CA SER A 219 19.12 4.92 8.93
C SER A 219 20.33 4.46 9.77
N ASP A 220 20.49 5.04 10.94
CA ASP A 220 21.62 4.71 11.84
C ASP A 220 21.49 3.27 12.34
N TYR A 221 20.30 2.85 12.76
CA TYR A 221 20.00 1.47 13.12
C TYR A 221 20.34 0.49 12.00
N LEU A 222 19.88 0.76 10.76
CA LEU A 222 20.16 -0.12 9.62
C LEU A 222 21.65 -0.15 9.24
N ARG A 223 22.39 0.96 9.40
CA ARG A 223 23.86 0.96 9.20
C ARG A 223 24.57 0.08 10.22
N GLU A 224 24.15 0.13 11.47
CA GLU A 224 24.69 -0.74 12.52
C GLU A 224 24.42 -2.22 12.20
N GLN A 225 23.19 -2.57 11.82
CA GLN A 225 22.84 -3.94 11.39
C GLN A 225 23.66 -4.37 10.16
N ALA A 226 23.80 -3.51 9.15
CA ALA A 226 24.57 -3.79 7.95
C ALA A 226 26.05 -4.09 8.25
N HIS A 227 26.67 -3.36 9.15
CA HIS A 227 28.03 -3.67 9.61
C HIS A 227 28.12 -5.08 10.24
N GLY A 228 27.15 -5.42 11.09
CA GLY A 228 27.06 -6.76 11.69
C GLY A 228 26.90 -7.87 10.64
N TRP A 229 26.07 -7.65 9.61
CA TRP A 229 25.92 -8.62 8.51
C TRP A 229 27.21 -8.79 7.71
N LEU A 230 27.88 -7.71 7.36
CA LEU A 230 29.15 -7.73 6.61
C LEU A 230 30.28 -8.39 7.39
N GLN A 231 30.30 -8.25 8.71
CA GLN A 231 31.32 -8.85 9.60
C GLN A 231 30.96 -10.27 10.08
N GLY A 232 29.74 -10.77 9.77
CA GLY A 232 29.25 -12.05 10.26
C GLY A 232 28.97 -12.07 11.78
N THR A 233 28.85 -10.90 12.40
CA THR A 233 28.59 -10.72 13.85
C THR A 233 27.12 -10.41 14.15
N ALA A 234 26.29 -10.19 13.13
CA ALA A 234 24.86 -9.91 13.31
C ALA A 234 24.17 -11.06 14.08
N ARG A 235 23.33 -10.69 15.05
CA ARG A 235 22.42 -11.64 15.70
C ARG A 235 21.43 -12.12 14.64
N ARG A 236 21.39 -13.43 14.40
CA ARG A 236 20.45 -14.03 13.45
C ARG A 236 19.31 -14.67 14.23
N SER A 237 18.08 -14.40 13.80
CA SER A 237 16.85 -15.01 14.37
C SER A 237 16.69 -16.50 13.98
N GLY A 238 17.55 -17.00 13.11
CA GLY A 238 17.52 -18.38 12.61
C GLY A 238 16.82 -18.58 11.27
N THR A 239 16.21 -17.53 10.71
CA THR A 239 15.74 -17.50 9.32
C THR A 239 16.86 -17.03 8.41
N ALA A 240 16.87 -17.45 7.14
CA ALA A 240 17.84 -16.94 6.17
C ALA A 240 17.59 -15.44 5.95
N PRO A 241 18.63 -14.59 6.08
CA PRO A 241 18.45 -13.17 5.89
C PRO A 241 17.97 -12.86 4.48
N ILE A 242 17.14 -11.84 4.34
CA ILE A 242 16.62 -11.36 3.05
C ILE A 242 17.74 -10.94 2.09
N LEU A 243 18.89 -10.56 2.63
CA LEU A 243 20.11 -10.23 1.90
C LEU A 243 21.28 -11.05 2.39
N ASP A 244 22.07 -11.57 1.44
CA ASP A 244 23.38 -12.11 1.70
C ASP A 244 24.42 -10.97 1.69
N GLY A 245 25.24 -10.87 2.74
CA GLY A 245 26.31 -9.87 2.82
C GLY A 245 27.29 -9.93 1.65
N ALA A 246 27.59 -11.13 1.13
CA ALA A 246 28.43 -11.30 -0.06
C ALA A 246 27.77 -10.69 -1.32
N ALA A 247 26.48 -10.94 -1.54
CA ALA A 247 25.72 -10.35 -2.65
C ALA A 247 25.65 -8.83 -2.58
N MET A 248 25.64 -8.27 -1.36
CA MET A 248 25.68 -6.81 -1.15
C MET A 248 27.02 -6.21 -1.62
N LEU A 249 28.13 -6.85 -1.29
CA LEU A 249 29.49 -6.41 -1.71
C LEU A 249 29.67 -6.53 -3.23
N ASP A 250 29.18 -7.61 -3.84
CA ASP A 250 29.27 -7.84 -5.29
C ASP A 250 28.41 -6.89 -6.11
N ALA A 251 27.36 -6.32 -5.53
CA ALA A 251 26.45 -5.42 -6.24
C ALA A 251 27.06 -4.07 -6.64
N GLY A 252 28.22 -3.70 -6.07
CA GLY A 252 28.88 -2.41 -6.33
C GLY A 252 28.03 -1.21 -5.94
N LEU A 253 27.18 -1.35 -4.92
CA LEU A 253 26.32 -0.31 -4.38
C LEU A 253 26.95 0.34 -3.14
N ALA A 254 26.73 1.63 -2.95
CA ALA A 254 27.11 2.30 -1.71
C ALA A 254 26.29 1.78 -0.52
N LEU A 255 26.84 1.84 0.69
CA LEU A 255 26.13 1.46 1.90
C LEU A 255 24.80 2.22 2.06
N ASP A 256 24.77 3.50 1.71
CA ASP A 256 23.57 4.32 1.77
C ASP A 256 22.46 3.83 0.80
N ASP A 257 22.85 3.33 -0.38
CA ASP A 257 21.90 2.71 -1.33
C ASP A 257 21.25 1.47 -0.71
N LEU A 258 22.05 0.65 -0.04
CA LEU A 258 21.59 -0.58 0.59
C LEU A 258 20.67 -0.29 1.79
N VAL A 259 21.07 0.64 2.65
CA VAL A 259 20.29 1.09 3.82
C VAL A 259 18.93 1.63 3.38
N ALA A 260 18.90 2.47 2.36
CA ALA A 260 17.65 3.03 1.84
C ALA A 260 16.76 1.97 1.18
N ALA A 261 17.33 1.06 0.39
CA ALA A 261 16.60 -0.02 -0.23
C ALA A 261 16.02 -0.98 0.82
N TYR A 262 16.78 -1.28 1.88
CA TYR A 262 16.35 -2.12 2.98
C TYR A 262 15.18 -1.48 3.74
N ALA A 263 15.31 -0.19 4.09
CA ALA A 263 14.25 0.59 4.75
C ALA A 263 12.96 0.61 3.91
N MET A 264 13.09 0.83 2.59
CA MET A 264 11.96 0.85 1.68
C MET A 264 11.23 -0.50 1.62
N VAL A 265 11.97 -1.60 1.40
CA VAL A 265 11.36 -2.93 1.26
C VAL A 265 10.75 -3.36 2.60
N PHE A 266 11.39 -3.03 3.73
CA PHE A 266 10.83 -3.27 5.06
C PHE A 266 9.51 -2.49 5.26
N MET A 267 9.51 -1.17 5.08
CA MET A 267 8.30 -0.35 5.20
C MET A 267 7.16 -0.87 4.29
N ALA A 268 7.47 -1.17 3.03
CA ALA A 268 6.49 -1.63 2.06
C ALA A 268 5.91 -3.01 2.40
N SER A 269 6.62 -3.85 3.18
CA SER A 269 6.21 -5.21 3.49
C SER A 269 5.07 -5.29 4.50
N PHE A 270 4.86 -4.29 5.36
CA PHE A 270 3.80 -4.32 6.36
C PHE A 270 2.71 -3.27 6.15
N GLU A 271 3.02 -2.02 5.82
CA GLU A 271 2.06 -0.91 5.77
C GLU A 271 0.90 -1.16 4.78
N THR A 272 1.22 -1.68 3.59
CA THR A 272 0.22 -2.01 2.58
C THR A 272 -0.60 -3.23 2.93
N THR A 273 -0.01 -4.22 3.60
CA THR A 273 -0.70 -5.45 4.00
C THR A 273 -1.64 -5.20 5.18
N ILE A 274 -1.26 -4.34 6.15
CA ILE A 274 -2.18 -3.84 7.19
C ILE A 274 -3.45 -3.27 6.54
N SER A 275 -3.25 -2.35 5.58
CA SER A 275 -4.36 -1.72 4.86
C SER A 275 -5.23 -2.75 4.15
N MET A 276 -4.62 -3.75 3.49
CA MET A 276 -5.37 -4.78 2.77
C MET A 276 -6.16 -5.71 3.67
N VAL A 277 -5.63 -6.10 4.84
CA VAL A 277 -6.39 -6.89 5.82
C VAL A 277 -7.63 -6.12 6.28
N GLY A 278 -7.48 -4.85 6.63
CA GLY A 278 -8.60 -3.99 7.04
C GLY A 278 -9.63 -3.78 5.94
N ASN A 279 -9.17 -3.34 4.75
CA ASN A 279 -10.04 -3.02 3.61
C ASN A 279 -10.79 -4.27 3.12
N SER A 280 -10.10 -5.42 3.04
CA SER A 280 -10.70 -6.69 2.62
C SER A 280 -11.75 -7.18 3.60
N THR A 281 -11.47 -7.07 4.92
CA THR A 281 -12.43 -7.47 5.95
C THR A 281 -13.66 -6.58 5.94
N LEU A 282 -13.48 -5.25 5.83
CA LEU A 282 -14.60 -4.32 5.71
C LEU A 282 -15.42 -4.60 4.44
N ALA A 283 -14.76 -4.82 3.30
CA ALA A 283 -15.46 -5.14 2.06
C ALA A 283 -16.30 -6.42 2.17
N LEU A 284 -15.80 -7.45 2.87
CA LEU A 284 -16.56 -8.67 3.13
C LEU A 284 -17.72 -8.44 4.10
N PHE A 285 -17.57 -7.58 5.11
CA PHE A 285 -18.66 -7.20 6.03
C PHE A 285 -19.76 -6.41 5.30
N ASP A 286 -19.39 -5.54 4.35
CA ASP A 286 -20.34 -4.82 3.50
C ASP A 286 -21.07 -5.76 2.52
N HIS A 287 -20.54 -6.99 2.28
CA HIS A 287 -21.08 -7.98 1.38
C HIS A 287 -21.29 -9.34 2.05
N PRO A 288 -22.22 -9.44 3.04
CA PRO A 288 -22.37 -10.65 3.86
C PRO A 288 -22.65 -11.92 3.04
N GLY A 289 -23.30 -11.81 1.89
CA GLY A 289 -23.50 -12.93 0.96
C GLY A 289 -22.19 -13.47 0.38
N GLN A 290 -21.20 -12.60 0.09
CA GLN A 290 -19.89 -13.02 -0.38
C GLN A 290 -19.05 -13.61 0.77
N LEU A 291 -19.14 -13.04 1.97
CA LEU A 291 -18.48 -13.59 3.14
C LEU A 291 -18.98 -14.99 3.49
N GLU A 292 -20.31 -15.21 3.44
CA GLU A 292 -20.88 -16.53 3.70
C GLU A 292 -20.53 -17.52 2.58
N ARG A 293 -20.41 -17.04 1.34
CA ARG A 293 -19.93 -17.85 0.23
C ARG A 293 -18.46 -18.27 0.45
N LEU A 294 -17.58 -17.36 0.89
CA LEU A 294 -16.18 -17.69 1.20
C LEU A 294 -16.06 -18.74 2.31
N ARG A 295 -16.99 -18.73 3.30
CA ARG A 295 -17.04 -19.74 4.37
C ARG A 295 -17.40 -21.13 3.86
N ARG A 296 -18.32 -21.20 2.90
CA ARG A 296 -18.79 -22.48 2.33
C ARG A 296 -17.94 -23.04 1.21
N GLU A 297 -17.26 -22.16 0.49
CA GLU A 297 -16.46 -22.45 -0.71
C GLU A 297 -15.02 -21.95 -0.50
N PRO A 298 -14.22 -22.57 0.41
CA PRO A 298 -12.87 -22.08 0.77
C PRO A 298 -11.89 -22.12 -0.41
N GLU A 299 -12.17 -22.90 -1.46
CA GLU A 299 -11.41 -22.91 -2.71
C GLU A 299 -11.45 -21.57 -3.45
N LEU A 300 -12.43 -20.73 -3.20
CA LEU A 300 -12.51 -19.37 -3.75
C LEU A 300 -11.44 -18.45 -3.18
N LEU A 301 -10.83 -18.78 -2.04
CA LEU A 301 -9.94 -17.87 -1.29
C LEU A 301 -8.84 -17.26 -2.16
N GLY A 302 -8.23 -18.06 -3.03
CA GLY A 302 -7.18 -17.56 -3.93
C GLY A 302 -7.66 -16.47 -4.88
N ASN A 303 -8.84 -16.64 -5.47
CA ASN A 303 -9.45 -15.64 -6.34
C ASN A 303 -10.09 -14.48 -5.56
N ALA A 304 -10.63 -14.77 -4.38
CA ALA A 304 -11.17 -13.76 -3.48
C ALA A 304 -10.13 -12.71 -3.10
N VAL A 305 -8.89 -13.12 -2.82
CA VAL A 305 -7.78 -12.19 -2.55
C VAL A 305 -7.52 -11.28 -3.74
N GLU A 306 -7.48 -11.80 -4.97
CA GLU A 306 -7.29 -10.98 -6.17
C GLU A 306 -8.46 -9.98 -6.37
N GLU A 307 -9.69 -10.44 -6.15
CA GLU A 307 -10.87 -9.56 -6.26
C GLU A 307 -10.89 -8.48 -5.17
N LEU A 308 -10.49 -8.79 -3.94
CA LEU A 308 -10.40 -7.83 -2.85
C LEU A 308 -9.30 -6.79 -3.10
N LEU A 309 -8.14 -7.21 -3.63
CA LEU A 309 -7.06 -6.32 -4.10
C LEU A 309 -7.56 -5.37 -5.21
N ARG A 310 -8.39 -5.88 -6.14
CA ARG A 310 -9.03 -5.06 -7.16
C ARG A 310 -10.05 -4.11 -6.56
N TYR A 311 -10.91 -4.62 -5.67
CA TYR A 311 -12.11 -3.94 -5.19
C TYR A 311 -11.79 -2.73 -4.32
N ASP A 312 -10.86 -2.87 -3.35
CA ASP A 312 -10.48 -1.77 -2.46
C ASP A 312 -8.99 -1.86 -2.06
N GLY A 313 -8.10 -1.60 -3.03
CA GLY A 313 -6.66 -1.72 -2.87
C GLY A 313 -6.05 -0.73 -1.89
N ALA A 314 -4.93 -1.12 -1.25
CA ALA A 314 -4.21 -0.30 -0.28
C ALA A 314 -3.55 0.94 -0.89
N VAL A 315 -2.95 0.80 -2.08
CA VAL A 315 -2.25 1.89 -2.77
C VAL A 315 -3.22 2.60 -3.71
N ARG A 316 -3.42 3.90 -3.48
CA ARG A 316 -4.37 4.71 -4.28
C ARG A 316 -3.83 5.00 -5.67
N SER A 317 -2.54 5.34 -5.75
CA SER A 317 -1.93 5.80 -7.00
C SER A 317 -0.44 5.47 -7.06
N GLY A 318 0.09 5.51 -8.27
CA GLY A 318 1.52 5.53 -8.56
C GLY A 318 1.88 6.81 -9.31
N LEU A 319 3.17 7.04 -9.49
CA LEU A 319 3.70 8.26 -10.06
C LEU A 319 4.66 7.98 -11.17
N ARG A 320 4.61 8.83 -12.19
CA ARG A 320 5.57 8.84 -13.28
C ARG A 320 5.86 10.27 -13.72
N CYS A 321 6.94 10.40 -14.48
CA CYS A 321 7.30 11.63 -15.16
C CYS A 321 7.52 11.33 -16.64
N THR A 322 7.02 12.16 -17.54
CA THR A 322 7.24 12.01 -18.97
C THR A 322 8.67 12.41 -19.33
N LEU A 323 9.39 11.54 -20.08
CA LEU A 323 10.75 11.84 -20.56
C LEU A 323 10.75 12.61 -21.89
N GLU A 324 9.66 12.53 -22.64
CA GLU A 324 9.43 13.21 -23.91
C GLU A 324 7.95 13.58 -24.05
N GLU A 325 7.57 14.33 -25.06
CA GLU A 325 6.16 14.57 -25.37
C GLU A 325 5.48 13.25 -25.72
N VAL A 326 4.34 12.98 -25.10
CA VAL A 326 3.52 11.78 -25.32
C VAL A 326 2.09 12.15 -25.60
N GLU A 327 1.39 11.31 -26.35
CA GLU A 327 -0.07 11.43 -26.53
C GLU A 327 -0.78 10.40 -25.64
N ILE A 328 -1.71 10.87 -24.82
CA ILE A 328 -2.55 10.04 -23.95
C ILE A 328 -4.01 10.42 -24.16
N GLY A 329 -4.83 9.46 -24.61
CA GLY A 329 -6.27 9.70 -24.82
C GLY A 329 -6.58 10.83 -25.80
N GLY A 330 -5.71 11.08 -26.80
CA GLY A 330 -5.83 12.14 -27.78
C GLY A 330 -5.35 13.51 -27.31
N GLN A 331 -4.75 13.61 -26.12
CA GLN A 331 -4.17 14.84 -25.60
C GLN A 331 -2.65 14.75 -25.54
N ARG A 332 -1.97 15.83 -25.91
CA ARG A 332 -0.51 15.93 -25.83
C ARG A 332 -0.10 16.32 -24.41
N VAL A 333 0.80 15.53 -23.83
CA VAL A 333 1.43 15.78 -22.54
C VAL A 333 2.90 16.07 -22.79
N PRO A 334 3.41 17.26 -22.46
CA PRO A 334 4.81 17.63 -22.68
C PRO A 334 5.79 16.76 -21.90
N ALA A 335 7.08 16.81 -22.26
CA ALA A 335 8.17 16.23 -21.48
C ALA A 335 8.27 16.90 -20.11
N GLY A 336 8.69 16.13 -19.09
CA GLY A 336 8.90 16.61 -17.73
C GLY A 336 7.62 16.79 -16.89
N GLU A 337 6.46 16.43 -17.42
CA GLU A 337 5.19 16.53 -16.71
C GLU A 337 4.99 15.37 -15.74
N ARG A 338 4.34 15.64 -14.59
CA ARG A 338 4.01 14.64 -13.57
C ARG A 338 2.71 13.94 -13.88
N ILE A 339 2.74 12.61 -13.87
CA ILE A 339 1.60 11.75 -14.13
C ILE A 339 1.24 10.96 -12.87
N ILE A 340 0.01 11.11 -12.41
CA ILE A 340 -0.58 10.33 -11.31
C ILE A 340 -1.40 9.20 -11.92
N LEU A 341 -0.96 7.97 -11.70
CA LEU A 341 -1.61 6.74 -12.16
C LEU A 341 -2.59 6.28 -11.09
N TYR A 342 -3.88 6.54 -11.24
CA TYR A 342 -4.83 6.30 -10.16
C TYR A 342 -5.35 4.85 -10.16
N PHE A 343 -4.70 3.96 -9.40
CA PHE A 343 -4.96 2.51 -9.39
C PHE A 343 -6.38 2.18 -8.96
N LEU A 344 -6.93 2.88 -7.93
CA LEU A 344 -8.30 2.62 -7.48
C LEU A 344 -9.34 2.91 -8.57
N ALA A 345 -9.12 3.97 -9.38
CA ALA A 345 -10.00 4.28 -10.51
C ALA A 345 -9.87 3.22 -11.61
N ALA A 346 -8.64 2.86 -11.98
CA ALA A 346 -8.37 1.86 -13.01
C ALA A 346 -8.92 0.47 -12.65
N ASN A 347 -8.80 0.07 -11.38
CA ASN A 347 -9.34 -1.19 -10.87
C ASN A 347 -10.89 -1.24 -10.83
N ARG A 348 -11.55 -0.11 -10.96
CA ARG A 348 -13.01 0.03 -11.08
C ARG A 348 -13.45 0.54 -12.47
N ASP A 349 -12.60 0.39 -13.50
CA ASP A 349 -12.94 0.78 -14.86
C ASP A 349 -13.91 -0.25 -15.49
N PRO A 350 -15.15 0.17 -15.89
CA PRO A 350 -16.10 -0.72 -16.52
C PRO A 350 -15.65 -1.23 -17.90
N ALA A 351 -14.73 -0.54 -18.58
CA ALA A 351 -14.15 -1.02 -19.83
C ALA A 351 -13.27 -2.27 -19.62
N MET A 352 -12.76 -2.49 -18.41
CA MET A 352 -11.94 -3.65 -18.05
C MET A 352 -12.69 -4.67 -17.21
N PHE A 353 -13.49 -4.23 -16.25
CA PHE A 353 -14.17 -5.08 -15.28
C PHE A 353 -15.69 -4.88 -15.37
N ALA A 354 -16.42 -5.89 -15.83
CA ALA A 354 -17.88 -5.84 -15.87
C ALA A 354 -18.45 -5.67 -14.44
N ALA A 355 -19.44 -4.78 -14.27
CA ALA A 355 -19.99 -4.42 -12.98
C ALA A 355 -18.89 -4.17 -11.91
N PRO A 356 -17.99 -3.16 -12.11
CA PRO A 356 -16.76 -3.02 -11.35
C PRO A 356 -16.99 -2.74 -9.85
N ASP A 357 -18.16 -2.20 -9.51
CA ASP A 357 -18.55 -1.86 -8.13
C ASP A 357 -19.20 -3.02 -7.38
N ARG A 358 -19.37 -4.17 -8.01
CA ARG A 358 -19.80 -5.41 -7.34
C ARG A 358 -18.56 -6.19 -6.90
N LEU A 359 -18.54 -6.61 -5.64
CA LEU A 359 -17.58 -7.59 -5.13
C LEU A 359 -18.05 -8.99 -5.58
N LEU A 360 -17.24 -9.67 -6.40
CA LEU A 360 -17.54 -11.01 -6.94
C LEU A 360 -16.30 -11.89 -6.71
N LEU A 361 -16.33 -12.76 -5.69
CA LEU A 361 -15.17 -13.58 -5.31
C LEU A 361 -14.70 -14.57 -6.38
N ASP A 362 -15.54 -14.82 -7.38
CA ASP A 362 -15.28 -15.67 -8.55
C ASP A 362 -15.08 -14.89 -9.85
N ARG A 363 -14.79 -13.58 -9.78
CA ARG A 363 -14.54 -12.77 -10.97
C ARG A 363 -13.41 -13.36 -11.80
N ALA A 364 -13.69 -13.73 -13.06
CA ALA A 364 -12.74 -14.43 -13.92
C ALA A 364 -11.46 -13.64 -14.23
N ASN A 365 -11.56 -12.30 -14.33
CA ASN A 365 -10.43 -11.43 -14.62
C ASN A 365 -9.92 -10.63 -13.39
N ALA A 366 -10.21 -11.09 -12.16
CA ALA A 366 -9.76 -10.42 -10.93
C ALA A 366 -8.25 -10.18 -10.92
N ARG A 367 -7.44 -11.14 -11.36
CA ARG A 367 -5.96 -11.07 -11.41
C ARG A 367 -5.40 -9.98 -12.30
N GLN A 368 -6.21 -9.37 -13.16
CA GLN A 368 -5.78 -8.29 -14.05
C GLN A 368 -5.79 -6.92 -13.35
N HIS A 369 -6.03 -6.89 -12.04
CA HIS A 369 -5.96 -5.65 -11.26
C HIS A 369 -4.56 -5.02 -11.27
N LEU A 370 -4.51 -3.71 -11.01
CA LEU A 370 -3.29 -2.92 -10.93
C LEU A 370 -2.81 -2.63 -9.49
N ALA A 371 -3.35 -3.33 -8.47
CA ALA A 371 -2.96 -3.11 -7.08
C ALA A 371 -1.48 -3.40 -6.80
N PHE A 372 -0.85 -4.25 -7.62
CA PHE A 372 0.59 -4.52 -7.59
C PHE A 372 1.37 -3.84 -8.72
N ALA A 373 0.78 -2.85 -9.39
CA ALA A 373 1.29 -2.21 -10.60
C ALA A 373 1.57 -3.22 -11.74
N HIS A 374 2.27 -2.78 -12.78
CA HIS A 374 2.74 -3.60 -13.91
C HIS A 374 4.17 -3.20 -14.32
N GLY A 375 4.77 -3.98 -15.24
CA GLY A 375 6.06 -3.66 -15.84
C GLY A 375 7.25 -3.79 -14.87
N PRO A 376 8.32 -3.00 -15.07
CA PRO A 376 9.55 -3.12 -14.29
C PRO A 376 9.33 -2.97 -12.78
N HIS A 377 8.42 -2.09 -12.37
CA HIS A 377 8.06 -1.81 -10.98
C HIS A 377 6.93 -2.70 -10.43
N TYR A 378 6.61 -3.84 -11.07
CA TYR A 378 5.70 -4.81 -10.48
C TYR A 378 6.14 -5.18 -9.08
N CYS A 379 5.19 -5.19 -8.13
CA CYS A 379 5.43 -5.36 -6.70
C CYS A 379 6.30 -6.60 -6.42
N LEU A 380 7.41 -6.36 -5.74
CA LEU A 380 8.35 -7.42 -5.35
C LEU A 380 7.72 -8.39 -4.34
N GLY A 381 6.97 -7.85 -3.37
CA GLY A 381 6.32 -8.60 -2.29
C GLY A 381 4.95 -9.20 -2.66
N ALA A 382 4.52 -9.17 -3.93
CA ALA A 382 3.17 -9.58 -4.33
C ALA A 382 2.81 -11.02 -3.91
N ALA A 383 3.76 -11.95 -3.91
CA ALA A 383 3.52 -13.33 -3.49
C ALA A 383 3.33 -13.43 -1.97
N LEU A 384 4.15 -12.71 -1.19
CA LEU A 384 4.05 -12.68 0.27
C LEU A 384 2.76 -12.02 0.73
N ALA A 385 2.41 -10.86 0.17
CA ALA A 385 1.16 -10.15 0.48
C ALA A 385 -0.07 -11.04 0.23
N ARG A 386 -0.09 -11.80 -0.88
CA ARG A 386 -1.15 -12.78 -1.14
C ARG A 386 -1.22 -13.87 -0.08
N LEU A 387 -0.08 -14.37 0.34
CA LEU A 387 0.01 -15.44 1.33
C LEU A 387 -0.49 -14.96 2.70
N GLU A 388 -0.07 -13.77 3.13
CA GLU A 388 -0.54 -13.16 4.37
C GLU A 388 -2.06 -12.89 4.34
N LEU A 389 -2.56 -12.32 3.24
CA LEU A 389 -4.01 -12.09 3.06
C LEU A 389 -4.81 -13.40 3.06
N GLN A 390 -4.31 -14.45 2.39
CA GLN A 390 -4.97 -15.75 2.41
C GLN A 390 -5.03 -16.34 3.82
N GLY A 391 -3.93 -16.29 4.57
CA GLY A 391 -3.89 -16.72 5.96
C GLY A 391 -4.89 -15.97 6.84
N ALA A 392 -4.82 -14.63 6.80
CA ALA A 392 -5.70 -13.76 7.57
C ALA A 392 -7.19 -13.97 7.22
N LEU A 393 -7.57 -13.90 5.94
CA LEU A 393 -8.97 -14.01 5.53
C LEU A 393 -9.57 -15.40 5.78
N ARG A 394 -8.76 -16.46 5.62
CA ARG A 394 -9.17 -17.84 5.98
C ARG A 394 -9.54 -17.93 7.45
N ALA A 395 -8.70 -17.42 8.31
CA ALA A 395 -8.91 -17.48 9.75
C ALA A 395 -10.07 -16.58 10.20
N LEU A 396 -10.15 -15.34 9.70
CA LEU A 396 -11.26 -14.43 9.98
C LEU A 396 -12.62 -14.99 9.54
N ALA A 397 -12.67 -15.65 8.39
CA ALA A 397 -13.90 -16.31 7.91
C ALA A 397 -14.32 -17.46 8.85
N ARG A 398 -13.38 -18.27 9.34
CA ARG A 398 -13.66 -19.39 10.29
C ARG A 398 -14.14 -18.88 11.65
N ARG A 399 -13.54 -17.80 12.17
CA ARG A 399 -13.87 -17.23 13.49
C ARG A 399 -15.21 -16.49 13.51
N ARG A 400 -15.91 -16.39 12.40
CA ARG A 400 -17.23 -15.75 12.27
C ARG A 400 -17.27 -14.35 12.87
N LEU A 401 -16.31 -13.50 12.50
CA LEU A 401 -16.29 -12.12 12.94
C LEU A 401 -17.38 -11.29 12.25
N ALA A 402 -17.84 -10.26 12.95
CA ALA A 402 -18.70 -9.20 12.43
C ALA A 402 -18.21 -7.84 12.94
N PRO A 403 -18.54 -6.73 12.23
CA PRO A 403 -18.25 -5.40 12.74
C PRO A 403 -19.07 -5.14 14.01
N LEU A 404 -18.49 -4.42 14.97
CA LEU A 404 -19.20 -4.02 16.17
C LEU A 404 -20.29 -3.00 15.82
N PRO A 405 -21.59 -3.24 16.11
CA PRO A 405 -22.70 -2.39 15.64
C PRO A 405 -22.69 -0.95 16.15
N GLN A 406 -21.99 -0.69 17.26
CA GLN A 406 -21.91 0.63 17.93
C GLN A 406 -20.55 1.31 17.73
N ALA A 407 -19.68 0.82 16.83
CA ALA A 407 -18.45 1.51 16.51
C ALA A 407 -18.81 2.90 15.98
N GLU A 408 -18.32 3.95 16.63
CA GLU A 408 -18.31 5.30 16.07
C GLU A 408 -17.74 5.23 14.66
N GLY A 409 -18.21 6.12 13.78
CA GLY A 409 -17.96 6.05 12.32
C GLY A 409 -16.54 5.64 11.96
N LEU A 410 -16.41 4.80 10.94
CA LEU A 410 -15.11 4.33 10.45
C LEU A 410 -14.24 5.52 10.07
N SER A 411 -13.03 5.57 10.60
CA SER A 411 -12.05 6.61 10.25
C SER A 411 -11.02 6.05 9.28
N TRP A 412 -10.71 6.87 8.27
CA TRP A 412 -9.70 6.58 7.28
C TRP A 412 -8.50 7.48 7.50
N ARG A 413 -7.32 6.92 7.46
CA ARG A 413 -6.08 7.72 7.53
C ARG A 413 -6.11 8.78 6.44
N ARG A 414 -5.76 10.02 6.81
CA ARG A 414 -5.66 11.14 5.88
C ARG A 414 -4.42 10.98 5.01
N SER A 415 -4.56 10.24 3.91
CA SER A 415 -3.47 9.98 2.97
C SER A 415 -3.96 9.97 1.53
N ALA A 416 -3.22 10.63 0.62
CA ALA A 416 -3.40 10.54 -0.82
C ALA A 416 -2.68 9.31 -1.42
N ALA A 417 -1.67 8.77 -0.74
CA ALA A 417 -0.90 7.61 -1.19
C ALA A 417 -1.59 6.29 -0.83
N PHE A 418 -2.07 6.16 0.40
CA PHE A 418 -2.61 4.91 0.94
C PHE A 418 -4.09 5.04 1.33
N ARG A 419 -4.82 3.94 1.15
CA ARG A 419 -6.18 3.77 1.63
C ARG A 419 -6.18 2.81 2.81
N THR A 420 -6.12 3.37 4.01
CA THR A 420 -5.93 2.63 5.26
C THR A 420 -7.01 3.01 6.26
N LEU A 421 -7.70 2.02 6.80
CA LEU A 421 -8.55 2.19 7.98
C LEU A 421 -7.68 2.43 9.22
N GLU A 422 -8.08 3.36 10.06
CA GLU A 422 -7.42 3.57 11.36
C GLU A 422 -7.88 2.55 12.39
N ARG A 423 -9.16 2.15 12.33
CA ARG A 423 -9.77 1.19 13.26
C ARG A 423 -10.89 0.40 12.59
N LEU A 424 -11.02 -0.86 12.99
CA LEU A 424 -12.14 -1.74 12.64
C LEU A 424 -12.51 -2.61 13.85
N PRO A 425 -13.30 -2.09 14.81
CA PRO A 425 -13.78 -2.87 15.95
C PRO A 425 -14.62 -4.07 15.51
N VAL A 426 -14.36 -5.22 16.08
CA VAL A 426 -15.01 -6.49 15.68
C VAL A 426 -15.55 -7.26 16.91
N VAL A 427 -16.44 -8.21 16.64
CA VAL A 427 -16.97 -9.13 17.63
C VAL A 427 -17.11 -10.52 17.01
N ALA A 428 -16.87 -11.57 17.81
CA ALA A 428 -17.17 -12.94 17.40
C ALA A 428 -18.68 -13.20 17.50
N THR A 429 -19.29 -13.75 16.44
CA THR A 429 -20.75 -13.98 16.35
C THR A 429 -21.17 -15.46 16.45
N GLY A 430 -20.22 -16.37 16.64
CA GLY A 430 -20.48 -17.81 16.78
C GLY A 430 -20.37 -18.31 18.21
N PRO A 431 -20.87 -19.52 18.53
CA PRO A 431 -20.57 -20.13 19.80
C PRO A 431 -19.04 -20.20 19.96
N GLN A 432 -18.54 -19.62 21.04
CA GLN A 432 -17.17 -19.86 21.46
C GLN A 432 -17.10 -21.38 21.76
N ASN A 433 -16.34 -22.11 20.95
CA ASN A 433 -15.93 -23.45 21.36
C ASN A 433 -15.02 -23.26 22.56
N THR A 434 -15.59 -23.22 23.75
CA THR A 434 -14.87 -23.51 24.99
C THR A 434 -14.34 -24.91 24.79
N CYS A 435 -13.06 -25.05 24.50
CA CYS A 435 -12.37 -26.34 24.67
C CYS A 435 -12.48 -26.69 26.17
N GLU A 436 -13.39 -27.65 26.50
CA GLU A 436 -13.30 -28.46 27.69
C GLU A 436 -12.16 -29.49 27.52
#